data_bffebe11f5b79e7d69db8f2a9c90d074
#
_entry.id   bffebe11f5b79e7d69db8f2a9c90d074
#
_cell.length_a   1.000
_cell.length_b   1.000
_cell.length_c   1.000
_cell.angle_alpha   90.00
_cell.angle_beta   90.00
_cell.angle_gamma   90.00
#
_symmetry.space_group_name_H-M   'P 1'
#
loop_
_entity.id
_entity.type
_entity.pdbx_description
1 polymer ?
#
loop_
_entity_poly.entity_id
_entity_poly.type
_entity_poly.pdbx_seq_one_letter_code
_entity_poly.pdbx_strand_id
1 'polypeptide(L)'
;MLSRTAANLYWISRYMERAEMTARLLDVGYRMSLFPNPVDHHNEWDSVLSAAGSISGYKNKYDKIEQKKVQDYLLFDEDNPSSVYNCISNARNNALVVRTAFTSDAWIAINKTYQELMRLKTDDYTQADVPNFTEWTIRQVNMFRGAINSLLRNDGYHFIFLGAFICLLYTSDAADDTPC
;
A
#
# COMPACT_ATOMS: atom_id res chain seq x y z
N MET A 1 19.14 -5.51 -19.67
CA MET A 1 17.69 -5.23 -19.55
C MET A 1 17.40 -3.79 -19.94
N LEU A 2 16.26 -3.49 -20.58
CA LEU A 2 15.87 -2.11 -20.91
C LEU A 2 15.57 -1.32 -19.63
N SER A 3 15.98 -0.05 -19.56
CA SER A 3 15.77 0.82 -18.38
C SER A 3 14.29 0.94 -17.99
N ARG A 4 13.38 0.98 -18.97
CA ARG A 4 11.94 0.99 -18.73
C ARG A 4 11.45 -0.28 -18.03
N THR A 5 11.97 -1.45 -18.40
CA THR A 5 11.64 -2.72 -17.74
C THR A 5 12.11 -2.71 -16.28
N ALA A 6 13.35 -2.25 -16.05
CA ALA A 6 13.90 -2.11 -14.71
C ALA A 6 13.06 -1.19 -13.83
N ALA A 7 12.68 -0.03 -14.36
CA ALA A 7 11.83 0.92 -13.63
C ALA A 7 10.47 0.31 -13.28
N ASN A 8 9.78 -0.35 -14.22
CA ASN A 8 8.49 -0.98 -13.91
C ASN A 8 8.62 -2.08 -12.85
N LEU A 9 9.65 -2.92 -12.91
CA LEU A 9 9.90 -3.96 -11.92
C LEU A 9 10.14 -3.38 -10.52
N TYR A 10 10.95 -2.33 -10.43
CA TYR A 10 11.18 -1.57 -9.19
C TYR A 10 9.88 -1.02 -8.62
N TRP A 11 9.07 -0.32 -9.44
CA TRP A 11 7.85 0.32 -8.97
C TRP A 11 6.75 -0.68 -8.58
N ILE A 12 6.66 -1.86 -9.20
CA ILE A 12 5.71 -2.90 -8.79
C ILE A 12 5.92 -3.26 -7.33
N SER A 13 7.15 -3.61 -6.98
CA SER A 13 7.49 -4.03 -5.62
C SER A 13 7.29 -2.90 -4.62
N ARG A 14 7.74 -1.70 -4.97
CA ARG A 14 7.59 -0.51 -4.14
C ARG A 14 6.11 -0.20 -3.85
N TYR A 15 5.22 -0.31 -4.84
CA TYR A 15 3.79 -0.10 -4.63
C TYR A 15 3.17 -1.21 -3.76
N MET A 16 3.54 -2.46 -3.95
CA MET A 16 3.04 -3.57 -3.12
C MET A 16 3.47 -3.41 -1.65
N GLU A 17 4.73 -3.06 -1.40
CA GLU A 17 5.23 -2.78 -0.04
C GLU A 17 4.52 -1.57 0.60
N ARG A 18 4.27 -0.51 -0.17
CA ARG A 18 3.54 0.66 0.31
C ARG A 18 2.09 0.32 0.67
N ALA A 19 1.41 -0.49 -0.12
CA ALA A 19 0.05 -0.95 0.18
C ALA A 19 0.00 -1.69 1.52
N GLU A 20 0.96 -2.59 1.78
CA GLU A 20 1.05 -3.29 3.07
C GLU A 20 1.32 -2.33 4.22
N MET A 21 2.27 -1.41 4.06
CA MET A 21 2.59 -0.43 5.10
C MET A 21 1.36 0.41 5.46
N THR A 22 0.65 0.94 4.46
CA THR A 22 -0.59 1.70 4.68
C THR A 22 -1.63 0.86 5.41
N ALA A 23 -1.79 -0.41 5.04
CA ALA A 23 -2.69 -1.33 5.73
C ALA A 23 -2.28 -1.56 7.19
N ARG A 24 -0.99 -1.75 7.48
CA ARG A 24 -0.49 -1.93 8.85
C ARG A 24 -0.70 -0.68 9.71
N LEU A 25 -0.47 0.51 9.16
CA LEU A 25 -0.73 1.77 9.87
C LEU A 25 -2.21 1.93 10.21
N LEU A 26 -3.11 1.57 9.28
CA LEU A 26 -4.55 1.57 9.52
C LEU A 26 -4.96 0.57 10.61
N ASP A 27 -4.40 -0.63 10.63
CA ASP A 27 -4.67 -1.63 11.67
C ASP A 27 -4.24 -1.12 13.05
N VAL A 28 -3.06 -0.51 13.14
CA VAL A 28 -2.57 0.11 14.38
C VAL A 28 -3.49 1.24 14.82
N GLY A 29 -3.84 2.18 13.94
CA GLY A 29 -4.75 3.27 14.25
C GLY A 29 -6.12 2.79 14.69
N TYR A 30 -6.67 1.76 14.02
CA TYR A 30 -7.93 1.13 14.42
C TYR A 30 -7.85 0.53 15.83
N ARG A 31 -6.80 -0.25 16.11
CA ARG A 31 -6.60 -0.85 17.45
C ARG A 31 -6.46 0.21 18.54
N MET A 32 -5.74 1.28 18.27
CA MET A 32 -5.58 2.40 19.21
C MET A 32 -6.92 3.07 19.50
N SER A 33 -7.78 3.24 18.49
CA SER A 33 -9.12 3.83 18.66
C SER A 33 -10.09 2.99 19.50
N LEU A 34 -9.79 1.72 19.75
CA LEU A 34 -10.60 0.85 20.62
C LEU A 34 -10.31 1.04 22.11
N PHE A 35 -9.16 1.64 22.45
CA PHE A 35 -8.84 1.90 23.86
C PHE A 35 -9.53 3.19 24.34
N PRO A 36 -10.17 3.19 25.50
CA PRO A 36 -10.75 4.39 26.08
C PRO A 36 -9.61 5.31 26.51
N ASN A 37 -9.29 6.28 25.67
CA ASN A 37 -8.27 7.29 25.97
C ASN A 37 -8.96 8.59 26.37
N PRO A 38 -8.69 9.15 27.56
CA PRO A 38 -9.29 10.43 27.98
C PRO A 38 -8.70 11.64 27.25
N VAL A 39 -7.66 11.44 26.44
CA VAL A 39 -6.97 12.50 25.70
C VAL A 39 -7.16 12.29 24.20
N ASP A 40 -7.99 13.12 23.62
CA ASP A 40 -8.22 13.40 22.19
C ASP A 40 -7.82 12.33 21.14
N HIS A 41 -8.79 11.56 20.67
CA HIS A 41 -8.66 10.62 19.53
C HIS A 41 -8.19 11.31 18.22
N HIS A 42 -8.21 12.64 18.15
CA HIS A 42 -7.69 13.39 17.00
C HIS A 42 -6.18 13.22 16.80
N ASN A 43 -5.41 12.99 17.87
CA ASN A 43 -3.97 12.87 17.81
C ASN A 43 -3.49 11.55 17.20
N GLU A 44 -4.27 10.48 17.34
CA GLU A 44 -3.91 9.14 16.84
C GLU A 44 -4.00 9.07 15.30
N TRP A 45 -5.08 9.58 14.73
CA TRP A 45 -5.27 9.58 13.28
C TRP A 45 -4.40 10.62 12.57
N ASP A 46 -4.03 11.72 13.23
CA ASP A 46 -3.01 12.65 12.74
C ASP A 46 -1.64 11.95 12.66
N SER A 47 -1.29 11.17 13.68
CA SER A 47 -0.06 10.38 13.70
C SER A 47 -0.04 9.30 12.60
N VAL A 48 -1.17 8.62 12.35
CA VAL A 48 -1.30 7.65 11.25
C VAL A 48 -1.11 8.32 9.90
N LEU A 49 -1.74 9.47 9.66
CA LEU A 49 -1.59 10.23 8.41
C LEU A 49 -0.15 10.74 8.21
N SER A 50 0.49 11.18 9.29
CA SER A 50 1.88 11.63 9.26
C SER A 50 2.84 10.48 8.94
N ALA A 51 2.68 9.34 9.62
CA ALA A 51 3.48 8.15 9.36
C ALA A 51 3.26 7.59 7.94
N ALA A 52 2.05 7.74 7.37
CA ALA A 52 1.77 7.37 5.99
C ALA A 52 2.29 8.40 4.96
N GLY A 53 2.86 9.54 5.40
CA GLY A 53 3.28 10.63 4.52
C GLY A 53 2.13 11.30 3.77
N SER A 54 0.90 11.17 4.26
CA SER A 54 -0.33 11.55 3.54
C SER A 54 -1.06 12.75 4.16
N ILE A 55 -0.52 13.32 5.23
CA ILE A 55 -1.19 14.36 6.02
C ILE A 55 -1.46 15.65 5.22
N SER A 56 -0.51 16.09 4.40
CA SER A 56 -0.67 17.30 3.58
C SER A 56 -1.77 17.14 2.54
N GLY A 57 -1.81 16.02 1.84
CA GLY A 57 -2.85 15.71 0.87
C GLY A 57 -4.22 15.59 1.53
N TYR A 58 -4.30 14.96 2.71
CA TYR A 58 -5.53 14.86 3.48
C TYR A 58 -6.07 16.24 3.90
N LYS A 59 -5.21 17.11 4.49
CA LYS A 59 -5.59 18.46 4.92
C LYS A 59 -6.01 19.38 3.77
N ASN A 60 -5.56 19.12 2.55
CA ASN A 60 -6.04 19.85 1.36
C ASN A 60 -7.46 19.44 0.95
N LYS A 61 -7.91 18.25 1.35
CA LYS A 61 -9.22 17.71 0.97
C LYS A 61 -10.26 17.80 2.10
N TYR A 62 -9.83 17.72 3.34
CA TYR A 62 -10.68 17.65 4.52
C TYR A 62 -10.24 18.63 5.61
N ASP A 63 -11.17 19.39 6.15
CA ASP A 63 -10.93 20.39 7.22
C ASP A 63 -10.67 19.75 8.58
N LYS A 64 -11.23 18.55 8.83
CA LYS A 64 -11.14 17.87 10.13
C LYS A 64 -10.66 16.43 9.97
N ILE A 65 -9.86 15.99 10.91
CA ILE A 65 -9.41 14.61 11.00
C ILE A 65 -10.51 13.80 11.68
N GLU A 66 -11.17 12.95 10.89
CA GLU A 66 -12.22 12.02 11.34
C GLU A 66 -11.81 10.61 10.95
N GLN A 67 -11.93 9.67 11.90
CA GLN A 67 -11.53 8.27 11.70
C GLN A 67 -12.00 7.69 10.35
N LYS A 68 -13.30 7.79 10.04
CA LYS A 68 -13.84 7.23 8.80
C LYS A 68 -13.23 7.88 7.56
N LYS A 69 -13.08 9.20 7.56
CA LYS A 69 -12.48 9.93 6.42
C LYS A 69 -11.01 9.56 6.23
N VAL A 70 -10.25 9.37 7.32
CA VAL A 70 -8.85 8.92 7.24
C VAL A 70 -8.77 7.51 6.68
N GLN A 71 -9.63 6.60 7.14
CA GLN A 71 -9.70 5.24 6.64
C GLN A 71 -10.04 5.21 5.14
N ASP A 72 -11.09 5.93 4.72
CA ASP A 72 -11.49 6.02 3.31
C ASP A 72 -10.37 6.61 2.45
N TYR A 73 -9.69 7.66 2.94
CA TYR A 73 -8.59 8.33 2.26
C TYR A 73 -7.37 7.42 2.05
N LEU A 74 -7.00 6.66 3.06
CA LEU A 74 -5.85 5.74 2.99
C LEU A 74 -6.17 4.43 2.26
N LEU A 75 -7.43 3.99 2.25
CA LEU A 75 -7.83 2.75 1.59
C LEU A 75 -8.15 2.95 0.10
N PHE A 76 -9.06 3.87 -0.22
CA PHE A 76 -9.72 3.89 -1.51
C PHE A 76 -9.65 5.20 -2.28
N ASP A 77 -9.13 6.27 -1.68
CA ASP A 77 -9.11 7.58 -2.31
C ASP A 77 -8.19 7.59 -3.55
N GLU A 78 -8.73 7.99 -4.69
CA GLU A 78 -8.02 8.03 -5.98
C GLU A 78 -7.07 9.23 -6.07
N ASP A 79 -7.31 10.29 -5.29
CA ASP A 79 -6.43 11.46 -5.24
C ASP A 79 -5.21 11.22 -4.33
N ASN A 80 -5.25 10.19 -3.47
CA ASN A 80 -4.12 9.82 -2.62
C ASN A 80 -3.21 8.80 -3.34
N PRO A 81 -2.02 9.18 -3.81
CA PRO A 81 -1.12 8.27 -4.53
C PRO A 81 -0.62 7.11 -3.66
N SER A 82 -0.73 7.24 -2.34
CA SER A 82 -0.33 6.21 -1.36
C SER A 82 -1.50 5.38 -0.83
N SER A 83 -2.72 5.58 -1.33
CA SER A 83 -3.86 4.73 -0.98
C SER A 83 -3.61 3.28 -1.41
N VAL A 84 -4.16 2.33 -0.65
CA VAL A 84 -4.06 0.90 -0.98
C VAL A 84 -4.58 0.64 -2.40
N TYR A 85 -5.69 1.31 -2.76
CA TYR A 85 -6.26 1.24 -4.10
C TYR A 85 -5.29 1.67 -5.20
N ASN A 86 -4.68 2.86 -5.07
CA ASN A 86 -3.74 3.37 -6.07
C ASN A 86 -2.45 2.55 -6.12
N CYS A 87 -1.94 2.12 -4.98
CA CYS A 87 -0.76 1.27 -4.92
C CYS A 87 -0.98 -0.05 -5.68
N ILE A 88 -2.06 -0.78 -5.40
CA ILE A 88 -2.34 -2.05 -6.07
C ILE A 88 -2.63 -1.84 -7.56
N SER A 89 -3.37 -0.77 -7.92
CA SER A 89 -3.67 -0.42 -9.31
C SER A 89 -2.41 -0.11 -10.10
N ASN A 90 -1.52 0.70 -9.53
CA ASN A 90 -0.25 1.06 -10.17
C ASN A 90 0.71 -0.13 -10.27
N ALA A 91 0.77 -0.99 -9.24
CA ALA A 91 1.55 -2.23 -9.30
C ALA A 91 1.06 -3.11 -10.47
N ARG A 92 -0.26 -3.29 -10.63
CA ARG A 92 -0.82 -4.05 -11.75
C ARG A 92 -0.54 -3.40 -13.11
N ASN A 93 -0.68 -2.08 -13.23
CA ASN A 93 -0.42 -1.37 -14.48
C ASN A 93 1.04 -1.52 -14.92
N ASN A 94 1.98 -1.38 -13.98
CA ASN A 94 3.40 -1.63 -14.26
C ASN A 94 3.66 -3.10 -14.63
N ALA A 95 3.01 -4.06 -13.97
CA ALA A 95 3.14 -5.48 -14.26
C ALA A 95 2.62 -5.85 -15.66
N LEU A 96 1.56 -5.19 -16.14
CA LEU A 96 1.07 -5.37 -17.51
C LEU A 96 2.13 -5.03 -18.56
N VAL A 97 2.90 -3.96 -18.34
CA VAL A 97 3.94 -3.50 -19.27
C VAL A 97 5.10 -4.50 -19.35
N VAL A 98 5.41 -5.18 -18.26
CA VAL A 98 6.57 -6.08 -18.16
C VAL A 98 6.18 -7.55 -17.97
N ARG A 99 5.00 -7.92 -18.43
CA ARG A 99 4.42 -9.26 -18.22
C ARG A 99 5.35 -10.41 -18.63
N THR A 100 6.16 -10.23 -19.65
CA THR A 100 7.14 -11.24 -20.12
C THR A 100 8.36 -11.36 -19.22
N ALA A 101 8.62 -10.39 -18.34
CA ALA A 101 9.72 -10.42 -17.37
C ALA A 101 9.31 -11.05 -16.01
N PHE A 102 8.04 -11.44 -15.87
CA PHE A 102 7.49 -12.10 -14.68
C PHE A 102 7.23 -13.58 -14.92
N THR A 103 7.20 -14.36 -13.82
CA THR A 103 6.57 -15.67 -13.83
C THR A 103 5.05 -15.54 -13.88
N SER A 104 4.39 -16.59 -14.36
CA SER A 104 2.91 -16.66 -14.35
C SER A 104 2.34 -16.46 -12.95
N ASP A 105 3.00 -17.00 -11.92
CA ASP A 105 2.53 -16.93 -10.54
C ASP A 105 2.56 -15.50 -9.99
N ALA A 106 3.65 -14.74 -10.26
CA ALA A 106 3.74 -13.34 -9.84
C ALA A 106 2.68 -12.48 -10.56
N TRP A 107 2.44 -12.71 -11.85
CA TRP A 107 1.36 -12.03 -12.58
C TRP A 107 -0.02 -12.38 -12.01
N ILE A 108 -0.28 -13.67 -11.77
CA ILE A 108 -1.56 -14.13 -11.22
C ILE A 108 -1.80 -13.51 -9.84
N ALA A 109 -0.78 -13.46 -8.98
CA ALA A 109 -0.89 -12.85 -7.65
C ALA A 109 -1.35 -11.40 -7.74
N ILE A 110 -0.66 -10.56 -8.52
CA ILE A 110 -1.01 -9.14 -8.67
C ILE A 110 -2.40 -8.97 -9.31
N ASN A 111 -2.69 -9.70 -10.38
CA ASN A 111 -3.95 -9.53 -11.10
C ASN A 111 -5.16 -9.99 -10.29
N LYS A 112 -5.05 -11.07 -9.52
CA LYS A 112 -6.10 -11.51 -8.58
C LYS A 112 -6.31 -10.48 -7.48
N THR A 113 -5.22 -9.99 -6.86
CA THR A 113 -5.28 -8.94 -5.85
C THR A 113 -6.06 -7.72 -6.36
N TYR A 114 -5.78 -7.27 -7.58
CA TYR A 114 -6.51 -6.16 -8.18
C TYR A 114 -7.99 -6.48 -8.42
N GLN A 115 -8.31 -7.66 -8.94
CA GLN A 115 -9.71 -8.06 -9.19
C GLN A 115 -10.53 -8.16 -7.90
N GLU A 116 -9.93 -8.70 -6.84
CA GLU A 116 -10.57 -8.77 -5.52
C GLU A 116 -10.76 -7.37 -4.92
N LEU A 117 -9.74 -6.49 -5.04
CA LEU A 117 -9.85 -5.10 -4.60
C LEU A 117 -11.01 -4.38 -5.28
N MET A 118 -11.21 -4.58 -6.59
CA MET A 118 -12.34 -3.98 -7.32
C MET A 118 -13.70 -4.45 -6.79
N ARG A 119 -13.82 -5.69 -6.36
CA ARG A 119 -15.05 -6.18 -5.71
C ARG A 119 -15.26 -5.55 -4.34
N LEU A 120 -14.20 -5.50 -3.52
CA LEU A 120 -14.25 -4.90 -2.18
C LEU A 120 -14.58 -3.40 -2.23
N LYS A 121 -14.14 -2.69 -3.28
CA LYS A 121 -14.45 -1.25 -3.45
C LYS A 121 -15.92 -1.00 -3.80
N THR A 122 -16.60 -1.96 -4.44
CA THR A 122 -18.01 -1.82 -4.83
C THR A 122 -18.98 -2.23 -3.72
N ASP A 123 -18.52 -2.99 -2.73
CA ASP A 123 -19.34 -3.39 -1.59
C ASP A 123 -19.40 -2.24 -0.57
N ASP A 124 -20.57 -2.07 0.08
CA ASP A 124 -20.75 -1.07 1.14
C ASP A 124 -19.83 -1.41 2.34
N TYR A 125 -18.69 -0.72 2.36
CA TYR A 125 -17.65 -0.89 3.35
C TYR A 125 -18.00 -0.15 4.65
N THR A 126 -17.97 -0.87 5.77
CA THR A 126 -18.20 -0.32 7.11
C THR A 126 -16.90 -0.21 7.91
N GLN A 127 -16.88 0.61 8.96
CA GLN A 127 -15.70 0.71 9.84
C GLN A 127 -15.30 -0.62 10.47
N ALA A 128 -16.26 -1.52 10.69
CA ALA A 128 -16.02 -2.84 11.25
C ALA A 128 -15.22 -3.75 10.32
N ASP A 129 -15.16 -3.43 9.02
CA ASP A 129 -14.46 -4.22 8.01
C ASP A 129 -12.99 -3.84 7.86
N VAL A 130 -12.52 -2.74 8.49
CA VAL A 130 -11.12 -2.28 8.40
C VAL A 130 -10.12 -3.39 8.76
N PRO A 131 -10.25 -4.10 9.89
CA PRO A 131 -9.31 -5.17 10.24
C PRO A 131 -9.26 -6.28 9.19
N ASN A 132 -10.42 -6.69 8.68
CA ASN A 132 -10.50 -7.73 7.64
C ASN A 132 -9.84 -7.27 6.34
N PHE A 133 -10.04 -6.01 5.97
CA PHE A 133 -9.44 -5.44 4.76
C PHE A 133 -7.91 -5.29 4.91
N THR A 134 -7.43 -4.84 6.07
CA THR A 134 -6.00 -4.71 6.33
C THR A 134 -5.31 -6.08 6.34
N GLU A 135 -5.90 -7.07 6.99
CA GLU A 135 -5.41 -8.45 6.99
C GLU A 135 -5.41 -9.04 5.56
N TRP A 136 -6.47 -8.81 4.80
CA TRP A 136 -6.54 -9.22 3.40
C TRP A 136 -5.39 -8.59 2.59
N THR A 137 -5.16 -7.28 2.72
CA THR A 137 -4.08 -6.57 2.00
C THR A 137 -2.72 -7.17 2.32
N ILE A 138 -2.41 -7.38 3.61
CA ILE A 138 -1.16 -7.99 4.06
C ILE A 138 -0.99 -9.40 3.46
N ARG A 139 -2.05 -10.20 3.44
CA ARG A 139 -2.03 -11.54 2.87
C ARG A 139 -1.75 -11.51 1.36
N GLN A 140 -2.36 -10.58 0.61
CA GLN A 140 -2.11 -10.46 -0.83
C GLN A 140 -0.66 -10.06 -1.12
N VAL A 141 -0.09 -9.14 -0.34
CA VAL A 141 1.33 -8.77 -0.51
C VAL A 141 2.26 -9.94 -0.17
N ASN A 142 1.96 -10.72 0.86
CA ASN A 142 2.73 -11.92 1.18
C ASN A 142 2.65 -12.99 0.08
N MET A 143 1.51 -13.16 -0.57
CA MET A 143 1.37 -14.04 -1.75
C MET A 143 2.25 -13.55 -2.91
N PHE A 144 2.26 -12.25 -3.18
CA PHE A 144 3.14 -11.65 -4.17
C PHE A 144 4.62 -11.86 -3.83
N ARG A 145 5.05 -11.63 -2.57
CA ARG A 145 6.43 -11.91 -2.12
C ARG A 145 6.81 -13.36 -2.30
N GLY A 146 5.92 -14.30 -1.97
CA GLY A 146 6.14 -15.72 -2.23
C GLY A 146 6.39 -16.01 -3.72
N ALA A 147 5.60 -15.41 -4.59
CA ALA A 147 5.74 -15.58 -6.04
C ALA A 147 7.05 -14.99 -6.59
N ILE A 148 7.47 -13.80 -6.12
CA ILE A 148 8.74 -13.21 -6.58
C ILE A 148 9.98 -13.92 -6.02
N ASN A 149 9.89 -14.55 -4.86
CA ASN A 149 11.00 -15.33 -4.30
C ASN A 149 11.36 -16.55 -5.16
N SER A 150 10.44 -17.05 -5.99
CA SER A 150 10.65 -18.14 -6.93
C SER A 150 11.25 -17.70 -8.28
N LEU A 151 11.46 -16.39 -8.48
CA LEU A 151 12.06 -15.86 -9.71
C LEU A 151 13.54 -16.27 -9.85
N LEU A 152 13.97 -16.49 -11.09
CA LEU A 152 15.40 -16.64 -11.37
C LEU A 152 16.14 -15.35 -10.98
N ARG A 153 17.31 -15.50 -10.34
CA ARG A 153 18.16 -14.40 -9.90
C ARG A 153 18.90 -13.75 -11.09
N ASN A 154 18.12 -13.06 -11.90
CA ASN A 154 18.61 -12.24 -13.01
C ASN A 154 18.51 -10.74 -12.65
N ASP A 155 18.85 -9.86 -13.59
CA ASP A 155 18.77 -8.42 -13.38
C ASP A 155 17.37 -7.98 -12.91
N GLY A 156 16.30 -8.58 -13.45
CA GLY A 156 14.92 -8.27 -13.07
C GLY A 156 14.63 -8.55 -11.61
N TYR A 157 15.12 -9.66 -11.08
CA TYR A 157 15.01 -10.01 -9.67
C TYR A 157 15.62 -8.90 -8.79
N HIS A 158 16.83 -8.42 -9.12
CA HIS A 158 17.48 -7.40 -8.30
C HIS A 158 16.72 -6.07 -8.29
N PHE A 159 16.10 -5.65 -9.39
CA PHE A 159 15.28 -4.43 -9.42
C PHE A 159 13.99 -4.55 -8.64
N ILE A 160 13.34 -5.71 -8.62
CA ILE A 160 12.17 -5.98 -7.79
C ILE A 160 12.56 -5.84 -6.30
N PHE A 161 13.62 -6.51 -5.87
CA PHE A 161 14.06 -6.46 -4.48
C PHE A 161 14.55 -5.06 -4.07
N LEU A 162 15.21 -4.34 -4.97
CA LEU A 162 15.61 -2.96 -4.73
C LEU A 162 14.38 -2.08 -4.42
N GLY A 163 13.29 -2.22 -5.19
CA GLY A 163 12.04 -1.49 -4.96
C GLY A 163 11.43 -1.80 -3.59
N ALA A 164 11.42 -3.07 -3.18
CA ALA A 164 10.94 -3.48 -1.87
C ALA A 164 11.79 -2.91 -0.74
N PHE A 165 13.10 -3.10 -0.78
CA PHE A 165 13.99 -2.69 0.30
C PHE A 165 14.08 -1.17 0.45
N ILE A 166 14.07 -0.40 -0.63
CA ILE A 166 14.04 1.05 -0.54
C ILE A 166 12.73 1.53 0.08
N CYS A 167 11.59 0.90 -0.23
CA CYS A 167 10.34 1.23 0.42
C CYS A 167 10.44 1.04 1.94
N LEU A 168 10.94 -0.11 2.38
CA LEU A 168 11.11 -0.43 3.80
C LEU A 168 12.09 0.51 4.50
N LEU A 169 13.18 0.90 3.84
CA LEU A 169 14.17 1.82 4.40
C LEU A 169 13.55 3.20 4.70
N TYR A 170 12.83 3.77 3.75
CA TYR A 170 12.19 5.09 3.92
C TYR A 170 11.01 5.09 4.90
N THR A 171 10.39 3.96 5.16
CA THR A 171 9.31 3.85 6.13
C THR A 171 9.82 3.68 7.56
N SER A 172 11.03 3.18 7.75
CA SER A 172 11.67 3.07 9.05
C SER A 172 12.36 4.35 9.51
N ASP A 173 12.66 5.25 8.57
CA ASP A 173 13.36 6.51 8.85
C ASP A 173 12.35 7.68 8.78
N ALA A 174 11.61 7.87 9.86
CA ALA A 174 10.64 8.95 10.01
C ALA A 174 11.31 10.35 10.07
N ALA A 175 12.64 10.45 9.91
CA ALA A 175 13.42 11.67 10.03
C ALA A 175 13.71 12.33 8.67
N ASP A 176 13.52 11.66 7.53
CA ASP A 176 13.79 12.26 6.22
C ASP A 176 12.49 12.68 5.52
N ASP A 177 12.17 13.98 5.66
CA ASP A 177 11.08 14.70 4.98
C ASP A 177 11.22 14.77 3.44
N THR A 178 11.89 13.85 2.80
CA THR A 178 11.99 13.84 1.34
C THR A 178 10.81 13.08 0.74
N PRO A 179 9.92 13.76 -0.01
CA PRO A 179 8.82 13.10 -0.71
C PRO A 179 9.39 12.13 -1.76
N CYS A 180 8.94 10.88 -1.70
CA CYS A 180 9.23 9.87 -2.73
C CYS A 180 8.39 10.07 -3.96
#